data_5080d49efc07d2b3d4b8c5fe732f4c23
#
_entry.id   5080d49efc07d2b3d4b8c5fe732f4c23
#
_cell.length_a   1.000
_cell.length_b   1.000
_cell.length_c   1.000
_cell.angle_alpha   90.00
_cell.angle_beta   90.00
_cell.angle_gamma   90.00
#
_symmetry.space_group_name_H-M   'P 1'
#
loop_
_entity.id
_entity.type
_entity.pdbx_description
1 polymer ?
#
loop_
_entity_poly.entity_id
_entity_poly.type
_entity_poly.pdbx_seq_one_letter_code
_entity_poly.pdbx_strand_id
1 'polypeptide(L)' 'MSAMGMIETRGTTGLVQATDAMLKAADVELVKSVAIGGAYITVIVKGDVGSVKAAVDAGADAAG' A
#
# COMPACT_ATOMS: atom_id res chain seq x y z
N MET A 1 -14.29 6.58 -11.40
CA MET A 1 -14.20 7.22 -10.07
C MET A 1 -12.94 6.75 -9.38
N SER A 2 -12.19 7.67 -8.81
CA SER A 2 -10.95 7.34 -8.10
C SER A 2 -11.22 7.08 -6.63
N ALA A 3 -10.50 6.10 -6.09
CA ALA A 3 -10.49 5.81 -4.67
C ALA A 3 -9.04 5.81 -4.20
N MET A 4 -8.84 5.97 -2.90
CA MET A 4 -7.52 5.91 -2.29
C MET A 4 -7.51 4.83 -1.23
N GLY A 5 -6.39 4.12 -1.15
CA GLY A 5 -6.13 3.14 -0.12
C GLY A 5 -4.84 3.46 0.60
N MET A 6 -4.75 3.04 1.85
CA MET A 6 -3.59 3.33 2.68
C MET A 6 -3.21 2.10 3.47
N ILE A 7 -1.90 1.84 3.54
CA ILE A 7 -1.35 0.81 4.41
C ILE A 7 -0.25 1.44 5.25
N GLU A 8 -0.22 1.11 6.53
CA GLU A 8 0.86 1.48 7.42
C GLU A 8 1.69 0.25 7.74
N THR A 9 3.00 0.34 7.55
CA THR A 9 3.92 -0.75 7.83
C THR A 9 4.92 -0.35 8.89
N ARG A 10 5.42 -1.36 9.61
CA ARG A 10 6.49 -1.16 10.58
C ARG A 10 7.81 -1.51 9.91
N GLY A 11 8.66 -0.50 9.73
CA GLY A 11 9.97 -0.69 9.13
C GLY A 11 9.94 -0.80 7.62
N THR A 12 11.14 -0.86 7.02
CA THR A 12 11.30 -0.80 5.57
C THR A 12 11.06 -2.13 4.87
N THR A 13 11.33 -3.25 5.54
CA THR A 13 11.12 -4.57 4.94
C THR A 13 9.64 -4.80 4.62
N GLY A 14 8.77 -4.50 5.58
CA GLY A 14 7.33 -4.61 5.36
C GLY A 14 6.83 -3.65 4.29
N LEU A 15 7.42 -2.46 4.22
CA LEU A 15 7.09 -1.47 3.20
C LEU A 15 7.35 -1.99 1.80
N VAL A 16 8.52 -2.54 1.55
CA VAL A 16 8.90 -3.03 0.22
C VAL A 16 7.98 -4.17 -0.21
N GLN A 17 7.75 -5.13 0.67
CA GLN A 17 6.89 -6.27 0.37
C GLN A 17 5.44 -5.84 0.14
N ALA A 18 4.91 -4.96 0.99
CA ALA A 18 3.54 -4.49 0.85
C ALA A 18 3.35 -3.69 -0.44
N THR A 19 4.27 -2.78 -0.74
CA THR A 19 4.20 -1.96 -1.95
C THR A 19 4.25 -2.83 -3.21
N ASP A 20 5.18 -3.78 -3.26
CA ASP A 20 5.31 -4.68 -4.40
C ASP A 20 4.03 -5.51 -4.58
N ALA A 21 3.49 -6.05 -3.50
CA ALA A 21 2.27 -6.85 -3.55
C ALA A 21 1.07 -6.03 -4.02
N MET A 22 0.96 -4.78 -3.56
CA MET A 22 -0.12 -3.90 -3.99
C MET A 22 -0.05 -3.61 -5.49
N LEU A 23 1.13 -3.28 -5.99
CA LEU A 23 1.30 -2.93 -7.40
C LEU A 23 1.14 -4.14 -8.33
N LYS A 24 1.44 -5.34 -7.84
CA LYS A 24 1.27 -6.58 -8.63
C LYS A 24 -0.14 -7.11 -8.62
N ALA A 25 -0.86 -6.93 -7.52
CA ALA A 25 -2.16 -7.54 -7.34
C ALA A 25 -3.28 -6.80 -8.04
N ALA A 26 -3.12 -5.51 -8.31
CA ALA A 26 -4.18 -4.69 -8.85
C ALA A 26 -3.64 -3.51 -9.65
N ASP A 27 -4.49 -2.94 -10.48
CA ASP A 27 -4.14 -1.79 -11.30
C ASP A 27 -4.32 -0.51 -10.47
N VAL A 28 -3.30 -0.22 -9.67
CA VAL A 28 -3.28 0.98 -8.81
C VAL A 28 -2.00 1.76 -9.04
N GLU A 29 -2.04 3.04 -8.68
CA GLU A 29 -0.91 3.94 -8.77
C GLU A 29 -0.43 4.30 -7.37
N LEU A 30 0.89 4.22 -7.15
CA LEU A 30 1.48 4.66 -5.90
C LEU A 30 1.46 6.18 -5.84
N VAL A 31 0.77 6.73 -4.84
CA VAL A 31 0.69 8.19 -4.66
C VAL A 31 1.92 8.68 -3.93
N LYS A 32 2.18 8.11 -2.76
CA LYS A 32 3.38 8.45 -1.99
C LYS A 32 3.59 7.47 -0.84
N SER A 33 4.83 7.47 -0.33
CA SER A 33 5.18 6.81 0.93
C SER A 33 5.64 7.89 1.90
N VAL A 34 5.15 7.84 3.13
CA VAL A 34 5.49 8.82 4.15
C VAL A 34 6.01 8.11 5.40
N ALA A 35 7.22 8.45 5.81
CA ALA A 35 7.79 7.94 7.06
C ALA A 35 7.53 8.97 8.16
N ILE A 36 6.78 8.58 9.17
CA ILE A 36 6.45 9.45 10.30
C ILE A 36 6.90 8.77 11.59
N GLY A 37 7.67 9.47 12.42
CA GLY A 37 8.04 8.96 13.71
C GLY A 37 9.00 7.78 13.73
N GLY A 38 9.72 7.53 12.66
CA GLY A 38 10.82 6.57 12.61
C GLY A 38 10.48 5.10 12.51
N ALA A 39 9.37 4.65 13.07
CA ALA A 39 9.03 3.22 13.09
C ALA A 39 7.98 2.81 12.07
N TYR A 40 7.09 3.73 11.70
CA TYR A 40 5.98 3.43 10.81
C TYR A 40 6.08 4.20 9.51
N ILE A 41 5.71 3.53 8.43
CA ILE A 41 5.70 4.12 7.09
C ILE A 41 4.31 3.91 6.51
N THR A 42 3.73 4.99 5.99
CA THR A 42 2.42 4.95 5.35
C THR A 42 2.59 4.95 3.84
N VAL A 43 1.94 4.01 3.18
CA VAL A 43 1.92 3.91 1.71
C VAL A 43 0.50 4.20 1.23
N ILE A 44 0.37 5.11 0.28
CA ILE A 44 -0.92 5.51 -0.27
C ILE A 44 -0.97 5.16 -1.75
N VAL A 45 -2.04 4.48 -2.16
CA VAL A 45 -2.29 4.13 -3.56
C VAL A 45 -3.65 4.68 -3.98
N LYS A 46 -3.82 4.87 -5.29
CA LYS A 46 -5.09 5.29 -5.86
C LYS A 46 -5.43 4.45 -7.08
N GLY A 47 -6.72 4.36 -7.38
CA GLY A 47 -7.24 3.63 -8.51
C GLY A 47 -8.75 3.52 -8.41
N ASP A 48 -9.37 2.61 -9.14
CA ASP A 48 -10.80 2.36 -8.95
C ASP A 48 -11.03 1.60 -7.62
N VAL A 49 -12.27 1.64 -7.14
CA VAL A 49 -12.59 1.10 -5.81
C VAL A 49 -12.21 -0.37 -5.67
N GLY A 50 -12.52 -1.19 -6.68
CA GLY A 50 -12.21 -2.62 -6.63
C GLY A 50 -10.72 -2.89 -6.63
N SER A 51 -9.96 -2.18 -7.47
CA SER A 51 -8.51 -2.32 -7.53
C SER A 51 -7.84 -1.87 -6.25
N VAL A 52 -8.27 -0.76 -5.67
CA VAL A 52 -7.71 -0.26 -4.41
C VAL A 52 -7.96 -1.26 -3.29
N LYS A 53 -9.18 -1.80 -3.20
CA LYS A 53 -9.50 -2.78 -2.18
C LYS A 53 -8.64 -4.04 -2.32
N ALA A 54 -8.49 -4.55 -3.53
CA ALA A 54 -7.65 -5.73 -3.78
C ALA A 54 -6.18 -5.44 -3.44
N ALA A 55 -5.69 -4.25 -3.81
CA ALA A 55 -4.32 -3.86 -3.52
C ALA A 55 -4.07 -3.77 -2.02
N VAL A 56 -4.97 -3.14 -1.27
CA VAL A 56 -4.81 -3.00 0.19
C VAL A 56 -4.81 -4.37 0.86
N ASP A 57 -5.71 -5.26 0.45
CA ASP A 57 -5.76 -6.61 1.01
C ASP A 57 -4.45 -7.38 0.74
N ALA A 58 -3.94 -7.31 -0.49
CA ALA A 58 -2.69 -7.98 -0.86
C ALA A 58 -1.50 -7.40 -0.11
N GLY A 59 -1.45 -6.07 0.02
CA GLY A 59 -0.37 -5.40 0.73
C GLY A 59 -0.36 -5.73 2.22
N ALA A 60 -1.52 -5.72 2.85
CA ALA A 60 -1.64 -6.04 4.26
C ALA A 60 -1.21 -7.50 4.53
N ASP A 61 -1.60 -8.41 3.65
CA ASP A 61 -1.23 -9.82 3.76
C ASP A 61 0.28 -10.01 3.61
N ALA A 62 0.89 -9.34 2.65
CA ALA A 62 2.34 -9.43 2.39
C ALA A 62 3.18 -8.81 3.51
N ALA A 63 2.68 -7.76 4.14
CA ALA A 63 3.40 -7.09 5.22
C ALA A 63 3.41 -7.91 6.51
N GLY A 64 2.55 -8.88 6.57
CA GLY A 64 2.51 -9.77 7.69
C GLY A 64 1.65 -9.34 8.81
#